data_6b1cde4e63d8de254687016a5a6df8aa
#
_entry.id   6b1cde4e63d8de254687016a5a6df8aa
#
_cell.length_a   1.000
_cell.length_b   1.000
_cell.length_c   1.000
_cell.angle_alpha   90.00
_cell.angle_beta   90.00
_cell.angle_gamma   90.00
#
_symmetry.space_group_name_H-M   'P 1'
#
loop_
_entity.id
_entity.type
_entity.pdbx_description
1 polymer ?
#
loop_
_entity_poly.entity_id
_entity_poly.type
_entity_poly.pdbx_seq_one_letter_code
_entity_poly.pdbx_strand_id
1 'polypeptide(L)'
;VVAHFEWESTRTRCAFETSCHDLGLGFTYLSNSHFGNKETVKDSIRVFSEMYDAIVLRAQREEAYVREVADIATIPVINACCEGDHPTQMLADDLTMQELLGNLKGRKLAFVGNCATTAMWYGRLCALLGMDFYAVGPDDERYQLCDSFKENIEDLFDKWAPNNEIVLTSDKEKLKGMDVVTTECWIYQNPDVHDEDLAATGDWTSLE
;
A
#
# COMPACT_ATOMS: atom_id res chain seq x y z
N VAL A 1 -14.09 16.96 4.77
CA VAL A 1 -12.93 16.09 4.88
C VAL A 1 -11.65 16.92 4.91
N VAL A 2 -10.72 16.64 5.79
CA VAL A 2 -9.37 17.22 5.80
C VAL A 2 -8.35 16.15 5.41
N ALA A 3 -7.42 16.48 4.51
CA ALA A 3 -6.33 15.61 4.09
C ALA A 3 -4.98 16.21 4.50
N HIS A 4 -4.20 15.45 5.25
CA HIS A 4 -2.83 15.79 5.61
C HIS A 4 -1.87 14.74 5.05
N PHE A 5 -0.96 15.19 4.18
CA PHE A 5 0.03 14.35 3.54
C PHE A 5 1.44 14.81 3.93
N GLU A 6 2.17 13.94 4.62
CA GLU A 6 3.59 14.14 4.92
C GLU A 6 4.45 13.93 3.66
N TRP A 7 3.97 13.09 2.72
CA TRP A 7 4.56 12.87 1.39
C TRP A 7 3.69 13.45 0.30
N GLU A 8 4.30 14.08 -0.68
CA GLU A 8 3.61 14.50 -1.89
C GLU A 8 3.03 13.29 -2.64
N SER A 9 1.82 13.43 -3.14
CA SER A 9 1.17 12.43 -3.96
C SER A 9 0.18 13.08 -4.90
N THR A 10 0.41 12.96 -6.18
CA THR A 10 -0.49 13.49 -7.21
C THR A 10 -1.76 12.65 -7.31
N ARG A 11 -1.62 11.35 -7.55
CA ARG A 11 -2.77 10.45 -7.80
C ARG A 11 -3.68 10.33 -6.58
N THR A 12 -3.13 10.03 -5.41
CA THR A 12 -3.92 9.87 -4.19
C THR A 12 -4.65 11.16 -3.82
N ARG A 13 -3.96 12.31 -3.91
CA ARG A 13 -4.58 13.61 -3.67
C ARG A 13 -5.75 13.85 -4.62
N CYS A 14 -5.53 13.75 -5.93
CA CYS A 14 -6.56 13.99 -6.94
C CYS A 14 -7.75 13.02 -6.76
N ALA A 15 -7.48 11.75 -6.45
CA ALA A 15 -8.53 10.77 -6.21
C ALA A 15 -9.43 11.16 -5.03
N PHE A 16 -8.86 11.52 -3.89
CA PHE A 16 -9.66 11.96 -2.74
C PHE A 16 -10.40 13.28 -3.01
N GLU A 17 -9.75 14.25 -3.65
CA GLU A 17 -10.37 15.55 -3.97
C GLU A 17 -11.55 15.36 -4.92
N THR A 18 -11.37 14.58 -6.00
CA THR A 18 -12.45 14.28 -6.97
C THR A 18 -13.57 13.48 -6.32
N SER A 19 -13.25 12.42 -5.57
CA SER A 19 -14.25 11.61 -4.88
C SER A 19 -15.07 12.41 -3.87
N CYS A 20 -14.44 13.29 -3.11
CA CYS A 20 -15.14 14.18 -2.20
C CYS A 20 -16.09 15.12 -2.96
N HIS A 21 -15.64 15.71 -4.07
CA HIS A 21 -16.47 16.56 -4.91
C HIS A 21 -17.67 15.80 -5.47
N ASP A 22 -17.47 14.59 -6.01
CA ASP A 22 -18.53 13.77 -6.60
C ASP A 22 -19.57 13.33 -5.56
N LEU A 23 -19.16 13.17 -4.30
CA LEU A 23 -20.03 12.85 -3.16
C LEU A 23 -20.66 14.09 -2.52
N GLY A 24 -20.38 15.30 -3.02
CA GLY A 24 -20.87 16.55 -2.45
C GLY A 24 -20.21 16.93 -1.11
N LEU A 25 -19.02 16.44 -0.84
CA LEU A 25 -18.26 16.73 0.38
C LEU A 25 -17.27 17.86 0.16
N GLY A 26 -17.08 18.70 1.18
CA GLY A 26 -15.98 19.66 1.22
C GLY A 26 -14.63 18.95 1.42
N PHE A 27 -13.59 19.38 0.71
CA PHE A 27 -12.24 18.82 0.82
C PHE A 27 -11.22 19.92 1.09
N THR A 28 -10.43 19.77 2.15
CA THR A 28 -9.34 20.67 2.51
C THR A 28 -8.04 19.90 2.48
N TYR A 29 -7.14 20.29 1.58
CA TYR A 29 -5.78 19.73 1.53
C TYR A 29 -4.80 20.61 2.28
N LEU A 30 -4.13 20.05 3.28
CA LEU A 30 -3.13 20.74 4.07
C LEU A 30 -1.74 20.49 3.49
N SER A 31 -1.14 21.54 2.93
CA SER A 31 0.28 21.60 2.59
C SER A 31 0.98 22.60 3.52
N ASN A 32 2.20 22.30 3.95
CA ASN A 32 2.98 23.17 4.83
C ASN A 32 2.24 23.57 6.11
N SER A 33 1.52 22.64 6.72
CA SER A 33 0.76 22.89 7.94
C SER A 33 1.63 22.89 9.20
N HIS A 34 1.06 23.35 10.31
CA HIS A 34 1.70 23.28 11.62
C HIS A 34 1.58 21.90 12.29
N PHE A 35 0.92 20.96 11.64
CA PHE A 35 0.68 19.60 12.13
C PHE A 35 1.98 18.89 12.52
N GLY A 36 2.09 18.50 13.77
CA GLY A 36 3.30 17.87 14.31
C GLY A 36 4.56 18.76 14.34
N ASN A 37 4.43 20.04 14.09
CA ASN A 37 5.54 21.00 13.99
C ASN A 37 5.48 22.04 15.12
N LYS A 38 4.69 23.10 14.95
CA LYS A 38 4.45 24.11 16.00
C LYS A 38 3.39 23.65 17.01
N GLU A 39 2.52 22.76 16.58
CA GLU A 39 1.48 22.14 17.42
C GLU A 39 1.79 20.67 17.58
N THR A 40 1.39 20.10 18.72
CA THR A 40 1.47 18.65 18.86
C THR A 40 0.48 17.96 17.91
N VAL A 41 0.82 16.76 17.44
CA VAL A 41 -0.11 15.92 16.63
C VAL A 41 -1.45 15.80 17.33
N LYS A 42 -1.44 15.56 18.64
CA LYS A 42 -2.63 15.40 19.47
C LYS A 42 -3.54 16.63 19.45
N ASP A 43 -2.96 17.83 19.53
CA ASP A 43 -3.77 19.07 19.55
C ASP A 43 -4.34 19.35 18.16
N SER A 44 -3.54 19.17 17.09
CA SER A 44 -4.01 19.31 15.72
C SER A 44 -5.16 18.35 15.40
N ILE A 45 -5.07 17.08 15.81
CA ILE A 45 -6.11 16.07 15.57
C ILE A 45 -7.41 16.43 16.32
N ARG A 46 -7.32 16.95 17.55
CA ARG A 46 -8.48 17.42 18.29
C ARG A 46 -9.16 18.59 17.59
N VAL A 47 -8.39 19.55 17.09
CA VAL A 47 -8.92 20.66 16.31
C VAL A 47 -9.58 20.17 15.02
N PHE A 48 -8.96 19.24 14.30
CA PHE A 48 -9.55 18.65 13.09
C PHE A 48 -10.87 17.92 13.40
N SER A 49 -10.92 17.21 14.52
CA SER A 49 -12.12 16.50 14.95
C SER A 49 -13.32 17.42 15.23
N GLU A 50 -13.07 18.69 15.60
CA GLU A 50 -14.12 19.69 15.81
C GLU A 50 -14.52 20.42 14.51
N MET A 51 -13.65 20.43 13.50
CA MET A 51 -13.84 21.21 12.27
C MET A 51 -14.28 20.38 11.08
N TYR A 52 -14.03 19.07 11.08
CA TYR A 52 -14.24 18.18 9.95
C TYR A 52 -14.94 16.89 10.36
N ASP A 53 -15.43 16.14 9.38
CA ASP A 53 -16.15 14.88 9.57
C ASP A 53 -15.27 13.65 9.30
N ALA A 54 -14.11 13.81 8.67
CA ALA A 54 -13.14 12.76 8.45
C ALA A 54 -11.74 13.33 8.18
N ILE A 55 -10.73 12.54 8.53
CA ILE A 55 -9.31 12.83 8.28
C ILE A 55 -8.78 11.81 7.26
N VAL A 56 -8.11 12.27 6.22
CA VAL A 56 -7.31 11.46 5.30
C VAL A 56 -5.85 11.69 5.63
N LEU A 57 -5.16 10.65 6.05
CA LEU A 57 -3.77 10.74 6.50
C LEU A 57 -2.85 9.92 5.58
N ARG A 58 -1.84 10.59 5.00
CA ARG A 58 -0.72 9.94 4.32
C ARG A 58 0.56 10.22 5.11
N ALA A 59 1.03 9.22 5.85
CA ALA A 59 2.11 9.38 6.81
C ALA A 59 3.42 8.75 6.35
N GLN A 60 4.53 9.45 6.53
CA GLN A 60 5.90 8.93 6.37
C GLN A 60 6.32 8.21 7.66
N ARG A 61 5.47 7.31 8.13
CA ARG A 61 5.62 6.62 9.41
C ARG A 61 4.93 5.27 9.35
N GLU A 62 5.27 4.40 10.29
CA GLU A 62 4.68 3.07 10.42
C GLU A 62 3.16 3.12 10.68
N GLU A 63 2.49 2.02 10.43
CA GLU A 63 1.04 1.86 10.67
C GLU A 63 0.64 2.18 12.11
N ALA A 64 1.51 1.92 13.08
CA ALA A 64 1.29 2.26 14.49
C ALA A 64 0.98 3.74 14.72
N TYR A 65 1.63 4.63 13.96
CA TYR A 65 1.35 6.07 14.02
C TYR A 65 -0.04 6.43 13.50
N VAL A 66 -0.48 5.78 12.42
CA VAL A 66 -1.84 6.00 11.88
C VAL A 66 -2.88 5.54 12.91
N ARG A 67 -2.62 4.44 13.61
CA ARG A 67 -3.47 3.95 14.71
C ARG A 67 -3.49 4.93 15.89
N GLU A 68 -2.34 5.46 16.29
CA GLU A 68 -2.26 6.50 17.33
C GLU A 68 -3.12 7.72 16.96
N VAL A 69 -3.03 8.20 15.72
CA VAL A 69 -3.86 9.31 15.24
C VAL A 69 -5.35 8.95 15.30
N ALA A 70 -5.72 7.73 14.90
CA ALA A 70 -7.10 7.26 14.95
C ALA A 70 -7.63 7.15 16.39
N ASP A 71 -6.79 6.75 17.35
CA ASP A 71 -7.17 6.67 18.78
C ASP A 71 -7.39 8.05 19.41
N ILE A 72 -6.73 9.09 18.88
CA ILE A 72 -6.91 10.48 19.34
C ILE A 72 -8.16 11.12 18.72
N ALA A 73 -8.44 10.81 17.46
CA ALA A 73 -9.52 11.40 16.70
C ALA A 73 -10.89 10.93 17.21
N THR A 74 -11.89 11.82 17.16
CA THR A 74 -13.31 11.49 17.41
C THR A 74 -14.09 11.30 16.10
N ILE A 75 -13.43 11.47 14.97
CA ILE A 75 -13.95 11.29 13.61
C ILE A 75 -13.14 10.22 12.87
N PRO A 76 -13.66 9.60 11.82
CA PRO A 76 -12.95 8.59 11.04
C PRO A 76 -11.60 9.07 10.52
N VAL A 77 -10.59 8.20 10.62
CA VAL A 77 -9.26 8.40 10.02
C VAL A 77 -9.06 7.37 8.91
N ILE A 78 -8.78 7.86 7.71
CA ILE A 78 -8.55 7.05 6.52
C ILE A 78 -7.04 7.03 6.24
N ASN A 79 -6.44 5.84 6.27
CA ASN A 79 -5.06 5.65 5.86
C ASN A 79 -4.95 5.74 4.32
N ALA A 80 -4.34 6.82 3.85
CA ALA A 80 -4.10 7.06 2.41
C ALA A 80 -2.70 6.59 1.96
N CYS A 81 -1.93 6.04 2.82
CA CYS A 81 -0.64 5.36 2.71
C CYS A 81 0.20 5.64 3.96
N CYS A 82 0.86 4.63 4.47
CA CYS A 82 1.92 4.73 5.47
C CYS A 82 3.04 3.73 5.14
N GLU A 83 4.12 3.76 5.91
CA GLU A 83 5.12 2.70 5.80
C GLU A 83 4.49 1.36 6.18
N GLY A 84 4.56 0.39 5.28
CA GLY A 84 4.03 -0.95 5.46
C GLY A 84 2.56 -1.16 5.08
N ASP A 85 1.77 -0.10 4.71
CA ASP A 85 0.40 -0.30 4.25
C ASP A 85 -0.14 0.82 3.35
N HIS A 86 -0.90 0.42 2.31
CA HIS A 86 -1.59 1.35 1.41
C HIS A 86 -3.01 0.85 1.07
N PRO A 87 -3.94 0.85 2.04
CA PRO A 87 -5.25 0.21 1.88
C PRO A 87 -6.08 0.79 0.73
N THR A 88 -5.97 2.09 0.46
CA THR A 88 -6.71 2.71 -0.64
C THR A 88 -6.22 2.28 -2.02
N GLN A 89 -4.93 1.96 -2.18
CA GLN A 89 -4.41 1.35 -3.41
C GLN A 89 -4.94 -0.07 -3.56
N MET A 90 -4.91 -0.86 -2.49
CA MET A 90 -5.41 -2.24 -2.51
C MET A 90 -6.90 -2.30 -2.87
N LEU A 91 -7.72 -1.38 -2.35
CA LEU A 91 -9.14 -1.29 -2.70
C LEU A 91 -9.36 -0.88 -4.17
N ALA A 92 -8.51 -0.01 -4.72
CA ALA A 92 -8.58 0.39 -6.12
C ALA A 92 -8.21 -0.78 -7.05
N ASP A 93 -7.18 -1.55 -6.69
CA ASP A 93 -6.75 -2.71 -7.46
C ASP A 93 -7.77 -3.85 -7.36
N ASP A 94 -8.35 -4.09 -6.16
CA ASP A 94 -9.46 -5.04 -5.97
C ASP A 94 -10.65 -4.70 -6.88
N LEU A 95 -11.09 -3.44 -6.87
CA LEU A 95 -12.19 -2.99 -7.73
C LEU A 95 -11.86 -3.22 -9.21
N THR A 96 -10.65 -2.84 -9.63
CA THR A 96 -10.21 -3.03 -11.02
C THR A 96 -10.19 -4.51 -11.42
N MET A 97 -9.66 -5.37 -10.55
CA MET A 97 -9.65 -6.81 -10.80
C MET A 97 -11.07 -7.38 -10.86
N GLN A 98 -11.97 -6.96 -9.97
CA GLN A 98 -13.36 -7.40 -9.99
C GLN A 98 -14.12 -6.96 -11.25
N GLU A 99 -13.90 -5.72 -11.71
CA GLU A 99 -14.50 -5.20 -12.94
C GLU A 99 -14.03 -5.97 -14.18
N LEU A 100 -12.77 -6.37 -14.24
CA LEU A 100 -12.18 -7.06 -15.39
C LEU A 100 -12.37 -8.57 -15.36
N LEU A 101 -12.30 -9.20 -14.20
CA LEU A 101 -12.22 -10.65 -14.03
C LEU A 101 -13.45 -11.25 -13.33
N GLY A 102 -14.30 -10.43 -12.74
CA GLY A 102 -15.45 -10.88 -11.95
C GLY A 102 -15.02 -11.49 -10.62
N ASN A 103 -15.37 -12.75 -10.38
CA ASN A 103 -15.01 -13.42 -9.14
C ASN A 103 -13.51 -13.68 -9.06
N LEU A 104 -12.88 -13.19 -7.99
CA LEU A 104 -11.43 -13.29 -7.74
C LEU A 104 -11.04 -14.54 -6.95
N LYS A 105 -11.97 -15.20 -6.28
CA LYS A 105 -11.67 -16.38 -5.45
C LYS A 105 -11.05 -17.51 -6.28
N GLY A 106 -9.87 -17.97 -5.84
CA GLY A 106 -9.10 -19.03 -6.50
C GLY A 106 -8.31 -18.55 -7.73
N ARG A 107 -8.30 -17.26 -8.02
CA ARG A 107 -7.41 -16.69 -9.03
C ARG A 107 -6.01 -16.49 -8.49
N LYS A 108 -5.06 -16.29 -9.41
CA LYS A 108 -3.63 -16.17 -9.11
C LYS A 108 -3.14 -14.76 -9.40
N LEU A 109 -2.54 -14.13 -8.39
CA LEU A 109 -1.89 -12.84 -8.52
C LEU A 109 -0.39 -12.99 -8.30
N ALA A 110 0.40 -12.45 -9.22
CA ALA A 110 1.84 -12.29 -9.06
C ALA A 110 2.20 -10.82 -8.89
N PHE A 111 2.95 -10.53 -7.82
CA PHE A 111 3.70 -9.28 -7.70
C PHE A 111 5.13 -9.53 -8.21
N VAL A 112 5.61 -8.70 -9.12
CA VAL A 112 6.94 -8.83 -9.73
C VAL A 112 7.78 -7.62 -9.38
N GLY A 113 8.97 -7.84 -8.85
CA GLY A 113 9.92 -6.76 -8.62
C GLY A 113 10.55 -6.73 -7.25
N ASN A 114 10.67 -5.53 -6.69
CA ASN A 114 11.14 -5.33 -5.32
C ASN A 114 10.07 -5.76 -4.32
N CYS A 115 10.21 -6.99 -3.81
CA CYS A 115 9.23 -7.58 -2.89
C CYS A 115 9.37 -7.12 -1.43
N ALA A 116 10.28 -6.21 -1.10
CA ALA A 116 10.59 -5.89 0.29
C ALA A 116 9.41 -5.32 1.11
N THR A 117 8.52 -4.55 0.48
CA THR A 117 7.38 -3.92 1.17
C THR A 117 6.06 -4.10 0.44
N THR A 118 5.95 -3.65 -0.80
CA THR A 118 4.69 -3.60 -1.55
C THR A 118 4.10 -4.99 -1.80
N ALA A 119 4.92 -6.01 -1.96
CA ALA A 119 4.46 -7.40 -2.07
C ALA A 119 3.60 -7.84 -0.87
N MET A 120 3.88 -7.31 0.33
CA MET A 120 3.08 -7.59 1.53
C MET A 120 1.63 -7.10 1.37
N TRP A 121 1.42 -5.93 0.77
CA TRP A 121 0.07 -5.39 0.57
C TRP A 121 -0.76 -6.32 -0.31
N TYR A 122 -0.16 -6.81 -1.41
CA TYR A 122 -0.82 -7.78 -2.30
C TYR A 122 -1.01 -9.14 -1.65
N GLY A 123 -0.06 -9.60 -0.82
CA GLY A 123 -0.23 -10.81 -0.02
C GLY A 123 -1.44 -10.72 0.92
N ARG A 124 -1.57 -9.61 1.64
CA ARG A 124 -2.74 -9.33 2.49
C ARG A 124 -4.05 -9.28 1.69
N LEU A 125 -4.04 -8.61 0.54
CA LEU A 125 -5.19 -8.53 -0.35
C LEU A 125 -5.61 -9.93 -0.82
N CYS A 126 -4.66 -10.74 -1.31
CA CYS A 126 -4.93 -12.10 -1.77
C CYS A 126 -5.51 -12.99 -0.66
N ALA A 127 -4.99 -12.90 0.57
CA ALA A 127 -5.55 -13.62 1.70
C ALA A 127 -7.02 -13.26 1.95
N LEU A 128 -7.37 -11.98 1.89
CA LEU A 128 -8.75 -11.51 2.13
C LEU A 128 -9.71 -11.90 1.00
N LEU A 129 -9.21 -11.96 -0.25
CA LEU A 129 -10.01 -12.28 -1.44
C LEU A 129 -10.04 -13.77 -1.77
N GLY A 130 -9.24 -14.60 -1.07
CA GLY A 130 -9.11 -16.03 -1.36
C GLY A 130 -8.42 -16.30 -2.70
N MET A 131 -7.39 -15.52 -3.03
CA MET A 131 -6.54 -15.67 -4.20
C MET A 131 -5.22 -16.34 -3.83
N ASP A 132 -4.57 -17.02 -4.81
CA ASP A 132 -3.19 -17.46 -4.67
C ASP A 132 -2.25 -16.26 -4.84
N PHE A 133 -1.20 -16.19 -4.04
CA PHE A 133 -0.24 -15.08 -4.05
C PHE A 133 1.16 -15.55 -4.42
N TYR A 134 1.77 -14.87 -5.39
CA TYR A 134 3.14 -15.11 -5.85
C TYR A 134 3.94 -13.82 -5.77
N ALA A 135 4.98 -13.79 -4.95
CA ALA A 135 5.98 -12.72 -4.94
C ALA A 135 7.20 -13.20 -5.72
N VAL A 136 7.43 -12.60 -6.87
CA VAL A 136 8.48 -12.99 -7.82
C VAL A 136 9.50 -11.86 -7.92
N GLY A 137 10.65 -12.02 -7.29
CA GLY A 137 11.68 -11.00 -7.21
C GLY A 137 13.09 -11.57 -7.24
N PRO A 138 14.13 -10.71 -7.30
CA PRO A 138 15.51 -11.15 -7.26
C PRO A 138 15.84 -12.03 -6.05
N ASP A 139 16.76 -12.96 -6.21
CA ASP A 139 17.32 -13.77 -5.12
C ASP A 139 18.38 -12.97 -4.34
N ASP A 140 17.92 -11.90 -3.68
CA ASP A 140 18.75 -10.97 -2.91
C ASP A 140 17.89 -10.46 -1.74
N GLU A 141 18.40 -10.56 -0.52
CA GLU A 141 17.70 -10.22 0.72
C GLU A 141 17.12 -8.79 0.73
N ARG A 142 17.76 -7.85 0.01
CA ARG A 142 17.31 -6.45 -0.11
C ARG A 142 15.95 -6.31 -0.80
N TYR A 143 15.59 -7.28 -1.64
CA TYR A 143 14.37 -7.28 -2.47
C TYR A 143 13.36 -8.33 -2.02
N GLN A 144 13.57 -8.97 -0.89
CA GLN A 144 12.68 -9.98 -0.34
C GLN A 144 11.88 -9.44 0.84
N LEU A 145 10.71 -10.02 1.07
CA LEU A 145 9.93 -9.77 2.29
C LEU A 145 10.74 -10.16 3.52
N CYS A 146 10.78 -9.30 4.53
CA CYS A 146 11.35 -9.66 5.81
C CYS A 146 10.49 -10.72 6.52
N ASP A 147 11.06 -11.44 7.48
CA ASP A 147 10.40 -12.58 8.12
C ASP A 147 9.10 -12.17 8.83
N SER A 148 9.05 -11.02 9.48
CA SER A 148 7.82 -10.53 10.13
C SER A 148 6.68 -10.27 9.14
N PHE A 149 7.00 -9.89 7.90
CA PHE A 149 5.99 -9.70 6.85
C PHE A 149 5.52 -11.04 6.27
N LYS A 150 6.43 -12.02 6.13
CA LYS A 150 6.07 -13.39 5.74
C LYS A 150 5.12 -14.01 6.76
N GLU A 151 5.49 -13.99 8.03
CA GLU A 151 4.65 -14.49 9.13
C GLU A 151 3.26 -13.82 9.13
N ASN A 152 3.19 -12.51 8.95
CA ASN A 152 1.92 -11.80 8.89
C ASN A 152 1.02 -12.25 7.72
N ILE A 153 1.61 -12.49 6.54
CA ILE A 153 0.87 -12.98 5.37
C ILE A 153 0.41 -14.41 5.62
N GLU A 154 1.28 -15.28 6.12
CA GLU A 154 0.97 -16.68 6.45
C GLU A 154 -0.18 -16.78 7.46
N ASP A 155 -0.15 -16.00 8.54
CA ASP A 155 -1.23 -15.92 9.52
C ASP A 155 -2.57 -15.50 8.88
N LEU A 156 -2.54 -14.56 7.94
CA LEU A 156 -3.74 -14.13 7.24
C LEU A 156 -4.27 -15.20 6.29
N PHE A 157 -3.39 -15.92 5.58
CA PHE A 157 -3.79 -17.04 4.72
C PHE A 157 -4.36 -18.19 5.55
N ASP A 158 -3.73 -18.56 6.65
CA ASP A 158 -4.27 -19.59 7.55
C ASP A 158 -5.67 -19.26 8.03
N LYS A 159 -5.93 -18.00 8.31
CA LYS A 159 -7.21 -17.52 8.81
C LYS A 159 -8.30 -17.39 7.75
N TRP A 160 -7.95 -16.87 6.56
CA TRP A 160 -8.94 -16.42 5.57
C TRP A 160 -8.90 -17.19 4.26
N ALA A 161 -7.76 -17.79 3.91
CA ALA A 161 -7.52 -18.46 2.63
C ALA A 161 -6.69 -19.76 2.79
N PRO A 162 -7.04 -20.68 3.72
CA PRO A 162 -6.20 -21.84 4.08
C PRO A 162 -5.98 -22.85 2.95
N ASN A 163 -6.68 -22.71 1.84
CA ASN A 163 -6.53 -23.60 0.67
C ASN A 163 -5.80 -22.91 -0.50
N ASN A 164 -5.34 -21.69 -0.30
CA ASN A 164 -4.63 -20.93 -1.33
C ASN A 164 -3.12 -20.98 -1.11
N GLU A 165 -2.37 -20.78 -2.18
CA GLU A 165 -0.91 -20.87 -2.18
C GLU A 165 -0.26 -19.51 -1.92
N ILE A 166 0.84 -19.52 -1.16
CA ILE A 166 1.80 -18.42 -1.06
C ILE A 166 3.12 -18.92 -1.63
N VAL A 167 3.65 -18.24 -2.63
CA VAL A 167 4.92 -18.59 -3.29
C VAL A 167 5.85 -17.38 -3.32
N LEU A 168 7.00 -17.50 -2.68
CA LEU A 168 8.08 -16.51 -2.72
C LEU A 168 9.22 -17.10 -3.54
N THR A 169 9.59 -16.49 -4.67
CA THR A 169 10.53 -17.12 -5.61
C THR A 169 11.25 -16.10 -6.49
N SER A 170 12.42 -16.50 -7.00
CA SER A 170 13.13 -15.81 -8.09
C SER A 170 12.88 -16.46 -9.47
N ASP A 171 12.11 -17.54 -9.53
CA ASP A 171 11.79 -18.24 -10.77
C ASP A 171 10.70 -17.52 -11.58
N LYS A 172 11.12 -16.81 -12.64
CA LYS A 172 10.24 -16.08 -13.57
C LYS A 172 9.25 -17.01 -14.31
N GLU A 173 9.54 -18.31 -14.43
CA GLU A 173 8.62 -19.27 -15.05
C GLU A 173 7.29 -19.39 -14.27
N LYS A 174 7.30 -19.04 -12.99
CA LYS A 174 6.09 -18.99 -12.15
C LYS A 174 5.09 -17.91 -12.57
N LEU A 175 5.48 -16.97 -13.42
CA LEU A 175 4.57 -15.96 -13.97
C LEU A 175 3.63 -16.54 -15.04
N LYS A 176 3.95 -17.71 -15.57
CA LYS A 176 3.09 -18.35 -16.59
C LYS A 176 1.78 -18.81 -15.97
N GLY A 177 0.67 -18.39 -16.55
CA GLY A 177 -0.67 -18.76 -16.10
C GLY A 177 -1.21 -17.97 -14.90
N MET A 178 -0.61 -16.84 -14.58
CA MET A 178 -1.18 -15.88 -13.63
C MET A 178 -2.39 -15.19 -14.23
N ASP A 179 -3.43 -14.96 -13.43
CA ASP A 179 -4.60 -14.16 -13.83
C ASP A 179 -4.30 -12.67 -13.76
N VAL A 180 -3.47 -12.26 -12.80
CA VAL A 180 -3.04 -10.89 -12.56
C VAL A 180 -1.53 -10.85 -12.37
N VAL A 181 -0.87 -9.92 -13.04
CA VAL A 181 0.54 -9.58 -12.79
C VAL A 181 0.62 -8.09 -12.49
N THR A 182 1.26 -7.74 -11.41
CA THR A 182 1.44 -6.36 -10.97
C THR A 182 2.89 -6.10 -10.59
N THR A 183 3.32 -4.86 -10.69
CA THR A 183 4.66 -4.39 -10.31
C THR A 183 4.58 -2.98 -9.76
N GLU A 184 5.64 -2.55 -9.12
CA GLU A 184 5.83 -1.18 -8.69
C GLU A 184 7.22 -0.69 -9.06
N CYS A 185 7.48 0.59 -8.85
CA CYS A 185 8.80 1.18 -9.04
C CYS A 185 9.84 0.43 -8.19
N TRP A 186 10.85 -0.13 -8.84
CA TRP A 186 11.87 -0.96 -8.18
C TRP A 186 12.84 -0.15 -7.35
N ILE A 187 13.08 1.07 -7.78
CA ILE A 187 13.98 2.00 -7.13
C ILE A 187 13.21 3.31 -7.04
N TYR A 188 12.85 3.70 -5.83
CA TYR A 188 12.34 5.04 -5.61
C TYR A 188 13.39 6.01 -6.10
N GLN A 189 12.99 7.06 -6.84
CA GLN A 189 13.89 8.13 -7.27
C GLN A 189 14.42 8.87 -6.03
N ASN A 190 15.35 8.23 -5.35
CA ASN A 190 16.14 8.83 -4.30
C ASN A 190 17.41 9.33 -4.98
N PRO A 191 17.76 10.64 -4.87
CA PRO A 191 19.01 11.17 -5.38
C PRO A 191 20.27 10.49 -4.83
N ASP A 192 20.11 9.70 -3.75
CA ASP A 192 21.19 8.92 -3.12
C ASP A 192 21.27 7.48 -3.62
N VAL A 193 20.42 7.05 -4.58
CA VAL A 193 20.53 5.73 -5.22
C VAL A 193 21.65 5.78 -6.26
N HIS A 194 22.71 5.04 -6.02
CA HIS A 194 23.85 4.95 -6.90
C HIS A 194 23.62 3.90 -8.02
N ASP A 195 24.31 4.09 -9.15
CA ASP A 195 24.27 3.16 -10.31
C ASP A 195 24.57 1.70 -9.93
N GLU A 196 25.24 1.46 -8.82
CA GLU A 196 25.52 0.12 -8.28
C GLU A 196 24.24 -0.60 -7.84
N ASP A 197 23.21 0.12 -7.36
CA ASP A 197 21.93 -0.47 -6.97
C ASP A 197 21.10 -0.85 -8.20
N LEU A 198 21.23 -0.09 -9.30
CA LEU A 198 20.63 -0.43 -10.59
C LEU A 198 21.25 -1.68 -11.19
N ALA A 199 22.58 -1.84 -11.08
CA ALA A 199 23.28 -3.02 -11.55
C ALA A 199 22.91 -4.31 -10.80
N ALA A 200 22.52 -4.18 -9.53
CA ALA A 200 22.08 -5.31 -8.71
C ALA A 200 20.72 -5.90 -9.11
N THR A 201 19.89 -5.14 -9.83
CA THR A 201 18.58 -5.61 -10.31
C THR A 201 18.69 -6.54 -11.54
N GLY A 202 19.85 -6.54 -12.25
CA GLY A 202 20.10 -7.41 -13.41
C GLY A 202 19.02 -7.28 -14.49
N ASP A 203 18.67 -8.42 -15.13
CA ASP A 203 17.64 -8.47 -16.19
C ASP A 203 16.21 -8.24 -15.69
N TRP A 204 15.98 -7.99 -14.39
CA TRP A 204 14.63 -7.76 -13.88
C TRP A 204 14.08 -6.41 -14.33
N THR A 205 14.93 -5.43 -14.60
CA THR A 205 14.52 -4.12 -15.12
C THR A 205 14.02 -4.17 -16.57
N SER A 206 14.28 -5.25 -17.30
CA SER A 206 13.81 -5.45 -18.68
C SER A 206 12.37 -6.00 -18.78
N LEU A 207 11.69 -6.15 -17.65
CA LEU A 207 10.29 -6.61 -17.60
C LEU A 207 9.28 -5.45 -17.50
N GLU A 208 9.74 -4.19 -17.52
CA GLU A 208 8.89 -3.00 -17.57
C GLU A 208 8.24 -2.80 -18.95
#